data_53579813280b8a0075dd355ed1927ef1
#
_entry.id   53579813280b8a0075dd355ed1927ef1
#
_cell.length_a   1.000
_cell.length_b   1.000
_cell.length_c   1.000
_cell.angle_alpha   90.00
_cell.angle_beta   90.00
_cell.angle_gamma   90.00
#
_symmetry.space_group_name_H-M   'P 1'
#
loop_
_entity.id
_entity.type
_entity.pdbx_description
1 polymer ?
#
loop_
_entity_poly.entity_id
_entity_poly.type
_entity_poly.pdbx_seq_one_letter_code
_entity_poly.pdbx_strand_id
1 'polypeptide(L)'
;MEYRTEINYEKIKEGDALIGMRTQGIDGTHYPIIKVMLDRRPDLLHAKIDEEHFLLEEMMKANVAYTREIMSLQECGYLHGAFRVHNSLFRNKGWRELPDGLYACVDMTKIPVLPLFRFLYEQDMIGADVFPHRFHMGIGMVVAVPAD
;
A
#
# COMPACT_ATOMS: atom_id res chain seq x y z
N MET A 1 -23.65 15.19 -15.53
CA MET A 1 -23.05 16.00 -14.46
C MET A 1 -21.81 15.25 -13.98
N GLU A 2 -20.63 15.63 -14.47
CA GLU A 2 -19.36 15.01 -14.04
C GLU A 2 -19.02 15.60 -12.66
N TYR A 3 -19.10 14.78 -11.63
CA TYR A 3 -18.50 15.13 -10.33
C TYR A 3 -16.99 14.93 -10.46
N ARG A 4 -16.26 15.98 -10.84
CA ARG A 4 -14.81 16.01 -10.61
C ARG A 4 -14.58 16.25 -9.11
N THR A 5 -14.39 15.16 -8.40
CA THR A 5 -13.95 15.20 -7.02
C THR A 5 -12.42 15.34 -7.03
N GLU A 6 -11.91 16.54 -7.16
CA GLU A 6 -10.48 16.82 -7.00
C GLU A 6 -10.13 16.80 -5.51
N ILE A 7 -9.08 16.06 -5.16
CA ILE A 7 -8.51 16.08 -3.81
C ILE A 7 -7.64 17.33 -3.72
N ASN A 8 -7.99 18.23 -2.78
CA ASN A 8 -7.20 19.43 -2.55
C ASN A 8 -6.15 19.15 -1.46
N TYR A 9 -4.93 18.87 -1.85
CA TYR A 9 -3.80 18.56 -0.97
C TYR A 9 -3.34 19.76 -0.12
N GLU A 10 -3.71 21.00 -0.48
CA GLU A 10 -3.44 22.20 0.33
C GLU A 10 -4.17 22.20 1.69
N LYS A 11 -5.15 21.30 1.85
CA LYS A 11 -5.83 21.09 3.13
C LYS A 11 -4.97 20.36 4.16
N ILE A 12 -3.94 19.64 3.70
CA ILE A 12 -3.06 18.89 4.60
C ILE A 12 -2.26 19.85 5.46
N LYS A 13 -2.25 19.62 6.75
CA LYS A 13 -1.53 20.45 7.73
C LYS A 13 -0.76 19.59 8.73
N GLU A 14 0.15 20.23 9.43
CA GLU A 14 0.85 19.61 10.56
C GLU A 14 -0.15 19.10 11.61
N GLY A 15 0.09 17.88 12.08
CA GLY A 15 -0.77 17.20 13.05
C GLY A 15 -1.86 16.33 12.44
N ASP A 16 -2.09 16.37 11.11
CA ASP A 16 -3.04 15.46 10.48
C ASP A 16 -2.63 14.01 10.68
N ALA A 17 -3.60 13.15 10.95
CA ALA A 17 -3.39 11.73 11.07
C ALA A 17 -3.32 11.06 9.69
N LEU A 18 -2.34 10.16 9.50
CA LEU A 18 -2.25 9.31 8.33
C LEU A 18 -2.87 7.94 8.64
N ILE A 19 -3.93 7.59 7.93
CA ILE A 19 -4.61 6.31 8.09
C ILE A 19 -4.30 5.43 6.90
N GLY A 20 -3.60 4.31 7.14
CA GLY A 20 -3.34 3.28 6.14
C GLY A 20 -4.56 2.37 5.94
N MET A 21 -5.05 2.29 4.73
CA MET A 21 -6.16 1.40 4.36
C MET A 21 -5.61 0.11 3.78
N ARG A 22 -6.08 -1.01 4.32
CA ARG A 22 -5.61 -2.34 3.92
C ARG A 22 -5.94 -2.64 2.46
N THR A 23 -5.06 -3.42 1.83
CA THR A 23 -5.30 -4.07 0.55
C THR A 23 -5.05 -5.57 0.67
N GLN A 24 -5.21 -6.28 -0.44
CA GLN A 24 -4.89 -7.70 -0.58
C GLN A 24 -4.21 -7.94 -1.93
N GLY A 25 -3.63 -9.13 -2.12
CA GLY A 25 -2.95 -9.47 -3.36
C GLY A 25 -1.69 -8.65 -3.61
N ILE A 26 -1.32 -8.57 -4.86
CA ILE A 26 -0.17 -7.80 -5.35
C ILE A 26 -0.62 -6.69 -6.30
N ASP A 27 0.06 -5.56 -6.27
CA ASP A 27 -0.12 -4.53 -7.31
C ASP A 27 0.64 -4.93 -8.58
N GLY A 28 0.18 -4.44 -9.74
CA GLY A 28 0.82 -4.72 -11.03
C GLY A 28 2.30 -4.35 -11.09
N THR A 29 2.73 -3.40 -10.28
CA THR A 29 4.14 -2.98 -10.16
C THR A 29 5.03 -4.03 -9.49
N HIS A 30 4.47 -5.00 -8.78
CA HIS A 30 5.19 -6.10 -8.14
C HIS A 30 5.50 -7.26 -9.09
N TYR A 31 4.72 -7.43 -10.16
CA TYR A 31 4.85 -8.55 -11.08
C TYR A 31 6.27 -8.76 -11.61
N PRO A 32 7.00 -7.74 -12.07
CA PRO A 32 8.33 -7.95 -12.64
C PRO A 32 9.31 -8.58 -11.65
N ILE A 33 9.30 -8.13 -10.39
CA ILE A 33 10.22 -8.66 -9.38
C ILE A 33 9.80 -10.06 -8.91
N ILE A 34 8.50 -10.28 -8.73
CA ILE A 34 7.97 -11.59 -8.35
C ILE A 34 8.20 -12.60 -9.48
N LYS A 35 8.04 -12.20 -10.74
CA LYS A 35 8.37 -13.06 -11.88
C LYS A 35 9.83 -13.53 -11.84
N VAL A 36 10.78 -12.62 -11.59
CA VAL A 36 12.20 -13.01 -11.46
C VAL A 36 12.40 -13.99 -10.30
N MET A 37 11.69 -13.83 -9.18
CA MET A 37 11.76 -14.78 -8.07
C MET A 37 11.23 -16.16 -8.48
N LEU A 38 10.09 -16.22 -9.14
CA LEU A 38 9.47 -17.47 -9.59
C LEU A 38 10.26 -18.15 -10.72
N ASP A 39 10.88 -17.39 -11.60
CA ASP A 39 11.77 -17.96 -12.64
C ASP A 39 12.99 -18.66 -12.02
N ARG A 40 13.50 -18.17 -10.87
CA ARG A 40 14.60 -18.79 -10.11
C ARG A 40 14.16 -19.93 -9.20
N ARG A 41 12.95 -19.83 -8.69
CA ARG A 41 12.34 -20.77 -7.73
C ARG A 41 10.91 -21.11 -8.17
N PRO A 42 10.73 -21.92 -9.23
CA PRO A 42 9.40 -22.31 -9.74
C PRO A 42 8.56 -23.07 -8.70
N ASP A 43 9.20 -23.73 -7.76
CA ASP A 43 8.59 -24.45 -6.64
C ASP A 43 7.72 -23.53 -5.76
N LEU A 44 8.06 -22.24 -5.68
CA LEU A 44 7.29 -21.27 -4.88
C LEU A 44 5.88 -21.01 -5.43
N LEU A 45 5.63 -21.26 -6.72
CA LEU A 45 4.32 -21.04 -7.32
C LEU A 45 3.20 -21.85 -6.64
N HIS A 46 3.55 -23.03 -6.15
CA HIS A 46 2.64 -23.94 -5.45
C HIS A 46 2.91 -24.01 -3.95
N ALA A 47 3.74 -23.11 -3.43
CA ALA A 47 4.07 -23.10 -2.02
C ALA A 47 2.86 -22.66 -1.18
N LYS A 48 2.68 -23.29 -0.02
CA LYS A 48 1.80 -22.81 1.03
C LYS A 48 2.50 -21.68 1.78
N ILE A 49 1.78 -20.58 1.99
CA ILE A 49 2.28 -19.44 2.80
C ILE A 49 1.87 -19.56 4.25
N ASP A 50 0.79 -20.30 4.52
CA ASP A 50 0.30 -20.70 5.83
C ASP A 50 -0.52 -22.00 5.71
N GLU A 51 -1.26 -22.39 6.77
CA GLU A 51 -2.02 -23.64 6.81
C GLU A 51 -3.15 -23.69 5.75
N GLU A 52 -3.72 -22.54 5.39
CA GLU A 52 -4.95 -22.44 4.57
C GLU A 52 -4.69 -21.86 3.18
N HIS A 53 -3.59 -21.09 2.98
CA HIS A 53 -3.40 -20.30 1.78
C HIS A 53 -2.19 -20.71 0.96
N PHE A 54 -2.35 -20.67 -0.36
CA PHE A 54 -1.25 -20.83 -1.31
C PHE A 54 -0.76 -19.48 -1.84
N LEU A 55 0.54 -19.40 -2.15
CA LEU A 55 1.16 -18.19 -2.68
C LEU A 55 0.42 -17.65 -3.90
N LEU A 56 0.13 -18.51 -4.87
CA LEU A 56 -0.54 -18.11 -6.11
C LEU A 56 -1.94 -17.53 -5.85
N GLU A 57 -2.72 -18.14 -4.96
CA GLU A 57 -4.06 -17.68 -4.62
C GLU A 57 -4.02 -16.28 -3.98
N GLU A 58 -3.08 -16.08 -3.04
CA GLU A 58 -2.90 -14.77 -2.40
C GLU A 58 -2.44 -13.70 -3.39
N MET A 59 -1.56 -14.04 -4.32
CA MET A 59 -1.11 -13.12 -5.38
C MET A 59 -2.23 -12.72 -6.33
N MET A 60 -3.15 -13.63 -6.61
CA MET A 60 -4.26 -13.42 -7.56
C MET A 60 -5.45 -12.67 -6.95
N LYS A 61 -5.45 -12.40 -5.66
CA LYS A 61 -6.51 -11.60 -5.05
C LYS A 61 -6.58 -10.21 -5.66
N ALA A 62 -7.78 -9.79 -6.01
CA ALA A 62 -8.00 -8.46 -6.58
C ALA A 62 -7.67 -7.36 -5.54
N ASN A 63 -7.04 -6.31 -6.01
CA ASN A 63 -6.81 -5.13 -5.18
C ASN A 63 -8.12 -4.50 -4.71
N VAL A 64 -8.10 -3.92 -3.51
CA VAL A 64 -9.26 -3.22 -2.95
C VAL A 64 -9.49 -1.90 -3.69
N ALA A 65 -10.74 -1.61 -4.01
CA ALA A 65 -11.17 -0.31 -4.51
C ALA A 65 -11.63 0.56 -3.32
N TYR A 66 -11.12 1.78 -3.24
CA TYR A 66 -11.35 2.70 -2.10
C TYR A 66 -12.30 3.85 -2.44
N THR A 67 -12.96 3.80 -3.59
CA THR A 67 -13.78 4.92 -4.09
C THR A 67 -14.86 5.33 -3.11
N ARG A 68 -15.56 4.37 -2.52
CA ARG A 68 -16.65 4.64 -1.57
C ARG A 68 -16.15 5.33 -0.32
N GLU A 69 -15.07 4.83 0.26
CA GLU A 69 -14.46 5.35 1.48
C GLU A 69 -13.93 6.77 1.27
N ILE A 70 -13.25 7.01 0.15
CA ILE A 70 -12.72 8.32 -0.20
C ILE A 70 -13.86 9.32 -0.41
N MET A 71 -14.91 8.95 -1.13
CA MET A 71 -16.06 9.82 -1.34
C MET A 71 -16.77 10.15 -0.03
N SER A 72 -16.96 9.15 0.84
CA SER A 72 -17.59 9.36 2.15
C SER A 72 -16.78 10.31 3.04
N LEU A 73 -15.45 10.14 3.11
CA LEU A 73 -14.57 11.06 3.85
C LEU A 73 -14.63 12.49 3.28
N GLN A 74 -14.73 12.62 1.97
CA GLN A 74 -14.82 13.92 1.32
C GLN A 74 -16.16 14.61 1.58
N GLU A 75 -17.27 13.87 1.49
CA GLU A 75 -18.62 14.38 1.78
C GLU A 75 -18.74 14.84 3.24
N CYS A 76 -18.11 14.13 4.18
CA CYS A 76 -18.05 14.52 5.58
C CYS A 76 -17.05 15.66 5.87
N GLY A 77 -16.25 16.08 4.90
CA GLY A 77 -15.26 17.15 5.05
C GLY A 77 -13.97 16.75 5.77
N TYR A 78 -13.78 15.47 6.07
CA TYR A 78 -12.60 14.96 6.77
C TYR A 78 -11.41 14.62 5.85
N LEU A 79 -11.62 14.55 4.54
CA LEU A 79 -10.53 14.22 3.62
C LEU A 79 -9.64 15.44 3.34
N HIS A 80 -8.40 15.40 3.83
CA HIS A 80 -7.36 16.37 3.51
C HIS A 80 -6.46 15.88 2.37
N GLY A 81 -6.23 14.57 2.25
CA GLY A 81 -5.45 13.98 1.18
C GLY A 81 -5.68 12.48 1.04
N ALA A 82 -5.44 11.93 -0.15
CA ALA A 82 -5.46 10.50 -0.40
C ALA A 82 -4.34 10.08 -1.34
N PHE A 83 -3.55 9.11 -0.94
CA PHE A 83 -2.32 8.68 -1.60
C PHE A 83 -2.39 7.19 -1.91
N ARG A 84 -2.51 6.83 -3.18
CA ARG A 84 -2.44 5.44 -3.61
C ARG A 84 -1.04 4.88 -3.38
N VAL A 85 -0.96 3.72 -2.74
CA VAL A 85 0.30 2.98 -2.54
C VAL A 85 0.38 1.86 -3.57
N HIS A 86 1.27 2.00 -4.53
CA HIS A 86 1.49 1.00 -5.56
C HIS A 86 2.58 0.01 -5.16
N ASN A 87 3.80 0.47 -4.99
CA ASN A 87 4.97 -0.38 -4.76
C ASN A 87 5.61 -0.21 -3.38
N SER A 88 5.48 0.94 -2.74
CA SER A 88 6.12 1.19 -1.45
C SER A 88 5.48 2.37 -0.74
N LEU A 89 5.34 2.28 0.58
CA LEU A 89 4.98 3.43 1.42
C LEU A 89 6.10 4.49 1.44
N PHE A 90 7.37 4.06 1.48
CA PHE A 90 8.52 4.98 1.62
C PHE A 90 8.82 5.76 0.35
N ARG A 91 8.59 5.16 -0.82
CA ARG A 91 8.84 5.77 -2.12
C ARG A 91 7.56 6.12 -2.85
N ASN A 92 6.49 6.38 -2.10
CA ASN A 92 5.23 6.79 -2.69
C ASN A 92 5.39 8.15 -3.38
N LYS A 93 5.10 8.19 -4.67
CA LYS A 93 5.14 9.44 -5.43
C LYS A 93 4.13 10.47 -4.92
N GLY A 94 3.06 10.01 -4.31
CA GLY A 94 2.04 10.87 -3.70
C GLY A 94 2.58 11.78 -2.59
N TRP A 95 3.68 11.42 -1.94
CA TRP A 95 4.31 12.31 -0.95
C TRP A 95 4.84 13.64 -1.52
N ARG A 96 4.94 13.75 -2.85
CA ARG A 96 5.29 15.00 -3.53
C ARG A 96 4.15 16.01 -3.56
N GLU A 97 2.92 15.56 -3.31
CA GLU A 97 1.74 16.41 -3.20
C GLU A 97 1.56 17.01 -1.80
N LEU A 98 2.46 16.65 -0.85
CA LEU A 98 2.45 17.29 0.46
C LEU A 98 2.85 18.76 0.33
N PRO A 99 2.18 19.66 1.07
CA PRO A 99 2.60 21.07 1.15
C PRO A 99 4.05 21.21 1.61
N ASP A 100 4.70 22.27 1.16
CA ASP A 100 6.09 22.55 1.51
C ASP A 100 6.32 22.58 3.03
N GLY A 101 7.38 21.89 3.48
CA GLY A 101 7.75 21.80 4.89
C GLY A 101 7.03 20.70 5.68
N LEU A 102 6.08 19.96 5.06
CA LEU A 102 5.44 18.81 5.70
C LEU A 102 6.11 17.49 5.31
N TYR A 103 6.11 16.55 6.24
CA TYR A 103 6.65 15.21 6.07
C TYR A 103 5.63 14.16 6.51
N ALA A 104 5.56 13.05 5.77
CA ALA A 104 4.80 11.87 6.22
C ALA A 104 5.66 11.07 7.21
N CYS A 105 5.18 10.95 8.45
CA CYS A 105 5.79 10.09 9.47
C CYS A 105 5.02 8.78 9.56
N VAL A 106 5.66 7.66 9.23
CA VAL A 106 5.03 6.34 9.21
C VAL A 106 5.61 5.46 10.31
N ASP A 107 4.78 5.03 11.25
CA ASP A 107 5.14 4.05 12.26
C ASP A 107 5.10 2.64 11.66
N MET A 108 6.26 2.09 11.35
CA MET A 108 6.42 0.77 10.73
C MET A 108 5.88 -0.36 11.59
N THR A 109 5.84 -0.20 12.91
CA THR A 109 5.33 -1.25 13.82
C THR A 109 3.82 -1.44 13.70
N LYS A 110 3.12 -0.45 13.15
CA LYS A 110 1.67 -0.49 12.93
C LYS A 110 1.25 -1.02 11.56
N ILE A 111 2.21 -1.33 10.69
CA ILE A 111 1.91 -1.86 9.36
C ILE A 111 1.57 -3.36 9.47
N PRO A 112 0.33 -3.76 9.16
CA PRO A 112 -0.06 -5.16 9.17
C PRO A 112 0.45 -5.85 7.91
N VAL A 113 1.70 -6.31 7.94
CA VAL A 113 2.32 -7.02 6.80
C VAL A 113 1.50 -8.26 6.44
N LEU A 114 1.06 -8.33 5.17
CA LEU A 114 0.31 -9.49 4.69
C LEU A 114 1.17 -10.76 4.74
N PRO A 115 0.58 -11.93 5.06
CA PRO A 115 1.28 -13.22 5.06
C PRO A 115 2.08 -13.48 3.78
N LEU A 116 1.50 -13.12 2.63
CA LEU A 116 2.15 -13.15 1.32
C LEU A 116 3.53 -12.45 1.32
N PHE A 117 3.61 -11.22 1.83
CA PHE A 117 4.87 -10.46 1.82
C PHE A 117 5.85 -10.96 2.87
N ARG A 118 5.36 -11.47 4.01
CA ARG A 118 6.19 -12.14 5.00
C ARG A 118 6.85 -13.38 4.40
N PHE A 119 6.05 -14.22 3.75
CA PHE A 119 6.55 -15.42 3.07
C PHE A 119 7.61 -15.08 2.01
N LEU A 120 7.33 -14.10 1.13
CA LEU A 120 8.30 -13.68 0.09
C LEU A 120 9.60 -13.12 0.68
N TYR A 121 9.51 -12.42 1.81
CA TYR A 121 10.67 -11.91 2.54
C TYR A 121 11.54 -13.05 3.08
N GLU A 122 10.92 -14.07 3.66
CA GLU A 122 11.59 -15.25 4.22
C GLU A 122 12.31 -16.10 3.18
N GLN A 123 12.00 -15.94 1.89
CA GLN A 123 12.72 -16.61 0.82
C GLN A 123 14.14 -16.05 0.59
N ASP A 124 14.49 -14.93 1.20
CA ASP A 124 15.81 -14.27 1.13
C ASP A 124 16.32 -14.01 -0.31
N MET A 125 15.40 -13.79 -1.24
CA MET A 125 15.73 -13.51 -2.65
C MET A 125 15.88 -12.02 -2.95
N ILE A 126 15.47 -11.18 -2.01
CA ILE A 126 15.51 -9.72 -2.07
C ILE A 126 16.08 -9.23 -0.75
N GLY A 127 17.12 -8.41 -0.80
CA GLY A 127 17.74 -7.89 0.41
C GLY A 127 16.76 -7.21 1.35
N ALA A 128 16.95 -7.39 2.64
CA ALA A 128 16.06 -6.91 3.69
C ALA A 128 15.86 -5.38 3.66
N ASP A 129 16.88 -4.65 3.27
CA ASP A 129 16.87 -3.19 3.08
C ASP A 129 16.10 -2.76 1.83
N VAL A 130 16.04 -3.60 0.81
CA VAL A 130 15.35 -3.32 -0.46
C VAL A 130 13.88 -3.67 -0.40
N PHE A 131 13.52 -4.73 0.33
CA PHE A 131 12.17 -5.31 0.34
C PHE A 131 11.06 -4.28 0.64
N PRO A 132 11.12 -3.48 1.72
CA PRO A 132 10.08 -2.51 2.04
C PRO A 132 9.99 -1.36 1.02
N HIS A 133 11.01 -1.17 0.19
CA HIS A 133 11.02 -0.20 -0.90
C HIS A 133 10.44 -0.72 -2.21
N ARG A 134 10.06 -1.99 -2.26
CA ARG A 134 9.53 -2.66 -3.45
C ARG A 134 8.11 -3.14 -3.32
N PHE A 135 7.60 -3.28 -2.07
CA PHE A 135 6.28 -3.82 -1.79
C PHE A 135 5.46 -2.91 -0.90
N HIS A 136 4.15 -2.86 -1.12
CA HIS A 136 3.22 -2.05 -0.32
C HIS A 136 2.90 -2.67 1.05
N MET A 137 3.41 -3.86 1.34
CA MET A 137 3.31 -4.60 2.62
C MET A 137 1.89 -4.91 3.08
N GLY A 138 0.85 -4.49 2.39
CA GLY A 138 -0.55 -4.66 2.75
C GLY A 138 -1.33 -3.36 2.90
N ILE A 139 -0.68 -2.22 2.64
CA ILE A 139 -1.34 -0.91 2.59
C ILE A 139 -1.51 -0.49 1.14
N GLY A 140 -2.73 -0.29 0.69
CA GLY A 140 -3.03 0.08 -0.70
C GLY A 140 -3.39 1.55 -0.89
N MET A 141 -3.78 2.23 0.19
CA MET A 141 -4.13 3.65 0.21
C MET A 141 -3.74 4.25 1.55
N VAL A 142 -3.30 5.49 1.55
CA VAL A 142 -3.16 6.29 2.77
C VAL A 142 -4.04 7.52 2.63
N VAL A 143 -4.81 7.85 3.64
CA VAL A 143 -5.59 9.09 3.72
C VAL A 143 -5.05 9.99 4.83
N ALA A 144 -5.00 11.29 4.57
CA ALA A 144 -4.73 12.32 5.56
C ALA A 144 -6.06 12.90 6.04
N VAL A 145 -6.27 12.89 7.35
CA VAL A 145 -7.50 13.36 8.00
C VAL A 145 -7.14 14.20 9.23
N PRO A 146 -8.03 15.11 9.71
CA PRO A 146 -7.83 15.75 11.00
C PRO A 146 -7.62 14.70 12.10
N ALA A 147 -6.76 15.02 13.07
CA ALA A 147 -6.49 14.12 14.19
C ALA A 147 -7.56 14.15 15.29
N ASP A 148 -8.45 15.18 15.28
CA ASP A 148 -9.48 15.45 16.28
C ASP A 148 -10.88 15.14 15.73
#